data_8569d6624226cefb932651ad8bb1112f
#
_entry.id   8569d6624226cefb932651ad8bb1112f
#
_cell.length_a   1.000
_cell.length_b   1.000
_cell.length_c   1.000
_cell.angle_alpha   90.00
_cell.angle_beta   90.00
_cell.angle_gamma   90.00
#
_symmetry.space_group_name_H-M   'P 1'
#
loop_
_entity.id
_entity.type
_entity.pdbx_description
1 polymer ?
#
loop_
_entity_poly.entity_id
_entity_poly.type
_entity_poly.pdbx_seq_one_letter_code
_entity_poly.pdbx_strand_id
1 'polypeptide(L)'
;RYDGLGNLNSWWTDADRERFEELTSKLVGQFQGLVPSVLADREGISGVNGEFTLGENIGDLGGLGIAVVAYKLYLEDKGLGDGEAKPFGDLDGEFTGFQRLFLAWARVWRSKSRPEMAAQLLAIDPHSPNEFRCNVIAGNVEEFYEAFDVEKGSPVWIAPEDRVTIW
;
A
#
# COMPACT_ATOMS: atom_id res chain seq x y z
N ARG A 1 -12.99 -0.30 17.97
CA ARG A 1 -13.77 0.42 19.01
C ARG A 1 -15.21 -0.09 19.13
N TYR A 2 -15.67 -0.93 18.21
CA TYR A 2 -17.02 -1.51 18.22
C TYR A 2 -16.91 -3.03 18.39
N ASP A 3 -17.79 -3.60 19.18
CA ASP A 3 -17.91 -5.05 19.29
C ASP A 3 -18.62 -5.66 18.07
N GLY A 4 -18.70 -6.99 18.03
CA GLY A 4 -19.34 -7.71 16.92
C GLY A 4 -20.85 -7.43 16.75
N LEU A 5 -21.48 -6.73 17.69
CA LEU A 5 -22.87 -6.29 17.65
C LEU A 5 -23.01 -4.82 17.28
N GLY A 6 -21.88 -4.12 17.04
CA GLY A 6 -21.85 -2.70 16.69
C GLY A 6 -21.95 -1.73 17.86
N ASN A 7 -21.87 -2.20 19.10
CA ASN A 7 -21.84 -1.32 20.27
C ASN A 7 -20.45 -0.71 20.44
N LEU A 8 -20.38 0.53 20.94
CA LEU A 8 -19.14 1.19 21.29
C LEU A 8 -18.55 0.52 22.56
N ASN A 9 -17.85 -0.56 22.35
CA ASN A 9 -17.27 -1.38 23.39
C ASN A 9 -15.94 -1.95 22.91
N SER A 10 -14.85 -1.68 23.64
CA SER A 10 -13.55 -2.27 23.31
C SER A 10 -13.54 -3.74 23.72
N TRP A 11 -13.43 -4.62 22.72
CA TRP A 11 -13.29 -6.07 22.90
C TRP A 11 -11.83 -6.53 22.88
N TRP A 12 -10.92 -5.63 22.56
CA TRP A 12 -9.48 -5.89 22.52
C TRP A 12 -8.92 -5.99 23.94
N THR A 13 -7.98 -6.91 24.16
CA THR A 13 -7.12 -6.85 25.34
C THR A 13 -6.20 -5.64 25.25
N ASP A 14 -5.70 -5.17 26.38
CA ASP A 14 -4.75 -4.04 26.38
C ASP A 14 -3.49 -4.39 25.59
N ALA A 15 -2.96 -5.61 25.73
CA ALA A 15 -1.79 -6.07 24.99
C ALA A 15 -2.00 -6.12 23.46
N ASP A 16 -3.17 -6.61 23.00
CA ASP A 16 -3.49 -6.63 21.56
C ASP A 16 -3.60 -5.22 21.01
N ARG A 17 -4.24 -4.32 21.77
CA ARG A 17 -4.35 -2.92 21.39
C ARG A 17 -3.00 -2.24 21.28
N GLU A 18 -2.13 -2.37 22.28
CA GLU A 18 -0.79 -1.79 22.27
C GLU A 18 0.03 -2.27 21.09
N ARG A 19 0.02 -3.57 20.81
CA ARG A 19 0.72 -4.14 19.65
C ARG A 19 0.17 -3.63 18.32
N PHE A 20 -1.14 -3.52 18.19
CA PHE A 20 -1.78 -2.97 17.00
C PHE A 20 -1.43 -1.49 16.82
N GLU A 21 -1.46 -0.69 17.89
CA GLU A 21 -1.11 0.73 17.86
C GLU A 21 0.37 0.94 17.50
N GLU A 22 1.28 0.06 17.93
CA GLU A 22 2.69 0.09 17.53
C GLU A 22 2.84 -0.09 16.02
N LEU A 23 2.20 -1.10 15.43
CA LEU A 23 2.23 -1.35 13.98
C LEU A 23 1.57 -0.23 13.19
N THR A 24 0.41 0.22 13.63
CA THR A 24 -0.35 1.27 12.92
C THR A 24 0.33 2.63 13.02
N SER A 25 1.06 2.92 14.10
CA SER A 25 1.85 4.16 14.21
C SER A 25 2.94 4.25 13.14
N LYS A 26 3.59 3.14 12.80
CA LYS A 26 4.54 3.10 11.68
C LYS A 26 3.85 3.40 10.36
N LEU A 27 2.72 2.74 10.10
CA LEU A 27 1.96 2.97 8.86
C LEU A 27 1.45 4.40 8.76
N VAL A 28 0.93 4.98 9.85
CA VAL A 28 0.58 6.41 9.92
C VAL A 28 1.77 7.27 9.53
N GLY A 29 2.95 7.01 10.10
CA GLY A 29 4.17 7.76 9.81
C GLY A 29 4.60 7.69 8.35
N GLN A 30 4.42 6.55 7.68
CA GLN A 30 4.75 6.39 6.27
C GLN A 30 3.89 7.26 5.34
N PHE A 31 2.64 7.54 5.72
CA PHE A 31 1.71 8.35 4.92
C PHE A 31 1.66 9.82 5.34
N GLN A 32 2.00 10.12 6.60
CA GLN A 32 1.83 11.45 7.18
C GLN A 32 2.60 12.52 6.41
N GLY A 33 1.87 13.53 5.96
CA GLY A 33 2.46 14.70 5.29
C GLY A 33 2.86 14.49 3.83
N LEU A 34 2.63 13.29 3.24
CA LEU A 34 2.91 13.06 1.83
C LEU A 34 2.06 13.99 0.95
N VAL A 35 2.69 14.68 0.02
CA VAL A 35 2.02 15.56 -0.95
C VAL A 35 2.03 14.90 -2.32
N PRO A 36 0.86 14.62 -2.93
CA PRO A 36 0.83 13.98 -4.24
C PRO A 36 1.46 14.87 -5.32
N SER A 37 2.12 14.25 -6.29
CA SER A 37 2.90 14.94 -7.33
C SER A 37 2.12 16.03 -8.07
N VAL A 38 0.82 15.85 -8.26
CA VAL A 38 -0.08 16.84 -8.89
C VAL A 38 -0.23 18.14 -8.07
N LEU A 39 0.16 18.13 -6.79
CA LEU A 39 0.11 19.27 -5.87
C LEU A 39 1.50 19.75 -5.41
N ALA A 40 2.58 19.19 -5.94
CA ALA A 40 3.94 19.45 -5.46
C ALA A 40 4.33 20.94 -5.49
N ASP A 41 3.87 21.68 -6.51
CA ASP A 41 4.15 23.11 -6.68
C ASP A 41 3.10 24.03 -6.04
N ARG A 42 2.16 23.49 -5.27
CA ARG A 42 1.06 24.25 -4.68
C ARG A 42 1.35 24.59 -3.23
N GLU A 43 1.39 25.87 -2.92
CA GLU A 43 1.59 26.38 -1.56
C GLU A 43 0.39 26.06 -0.64
N GLY A 44 0.64 25.89 0.67
CA GLY A 44 -0.40 25.70 1.69
C GLY A 44 -1.02 24.31 1.75
N ILE A 45 -0.42 23.30 1.10
CA ILE A 45 -0.86 21.91 1.19
C ILE A 45 -0.18 21.23 2.39
N SER A 46 -0.99 20.72 3.33
CA SER A 46 -0.51 20.01 4.53
C SER A 46 -0.14 18.54 4.28
N GLY A 47 -0.43 18.01 3.10
CA GLY A 47 -0.24 16.60 2.79
C GLY A 47 -1.29 15.66 3.41
N VAL A 48 -1.06 14.36 3.27
CA VAL A 48 -1.94 13.30 3.79
C VAL A 48 -2.01 13.36 5.31
N ASN A 49 -3.19 13.21 5.86
CA ASN A 49 -3.40 12.90 7.28
C ASN A 49 -3.35 11.39 7.48
N GLY A 50 -2.21 10.87 7.94
CA GLY A 50 -1.98 9.42 8.08
C GLY A 50 -2.94 8.73 9.04
N GLU A 51 -3.39 9.41 10.12
CA GLU A 51 -4.38 8.86 11.04
C GLU A 51 -5.78 8.76 10.39
N PHE A 52 -6.17 9.78 9.63
CA PHE A 52 -7.47 9.81 8.96
C PHE A 52 -7.58 8.73 7.88
N THR A 53 -6.49 8.46 7.17
CA THR A 53 -6.44 7.49 6.08
C THR A 53 -6.04 6.08 6.53
N LEU A 54 -5.72 5.87 7.80
CA LEU A 54 -5.17 4.62 8.33
C LEU A 54 -6.03 3.39 8.01
N GLY A 55 -7.34 3.47 8.18
CA GLY A 55 -8.25 2.34 7.97
C GLY A 55 -8.16 1.78 6.56
N GLU A 56 -8.17 2.65 5.57
CA GLU A 56 -8.08 2.29 4.15
C GLU A 56 -6.66 1.81 3.78
N ASN A 57 -5.63 2.43 4.34
CA ASN A 57 -4.25 2.00 4.14
C ASN A 57 -3.99 0.59 4.71
N ILE A 58 -4.60 0.23 5.87
CA ILE A 58 -4.58 -1.13 6.42
C ILE A 58 -5.27 -2.11 5.46
N GLY A 59 -6.43 -1.73 4.92
CA GLY A 59 -7.17 -2.55 3.95
C GLY A 59 -6.35 -2.85 2.70
N ASP A 60 -5.67 -1.84 2.16
CA ASP A 60 -4.81 -1.99 0.98
C ASP A 60 -3.60 -2.90 1.28
N LEU A 61 -2.92 -2.66 2.40
CA LEU A 61 -1.74 -3.44 2.78
C LEU A 61 -2.10 -4.91 3.02
N GLY A 62 -3.16 -5.17 3.78
CA GLY A 62 -3.66 -6.52 4.02
C GLY A 62 -4.12 -7.20 2.73
N GLY A 63 -4.85 -6.47 1.89
CA GLY A 63 -5.33 -6.98 0.60
C GLY A 63 -4.20 -7.38 -0.34
N LEU A 64 -3.18 -6.53 -0.48
CA LEU A 64 -2.00 -6.85 -1.31
C LEU A 64 -1.21 -8.03 -0.72
N GLY A 65 -0.99 -8.06 0.61
CA GLY A 65 -0.33 -9.18 1.29
C GLY A 65 -1.05 -10.51 1.06
N ILE A 66 -2.37 -10.53 1.23
CA ILE A 66 -3.19 -11.73 0.95
C ILE A 66 -3.07 -12.15 -0.52
N ALA A 67 -3.08 -11.20 -1.46
CA ALA A 67 -2.93 -11.50 -2.89
C ALA A 67 -1.57 -12.13 -3.20
N VAL A 68 -0.49 -11.65 -2.57
CA VAL A 68 0.86 -12.23 -2.69
C VAL A 68 0.88 -13.66 -2.17
N VAL A 69 0.35 -13.91 -0.97
CA VAL A 69 0.28 -15.27 -0.39
C VAL A 69 -0.54 -16.21 -1.27
N ALA A 70 -1.72 -15.76 -1.71
CA ALA A 70 -2.58 -16.56 -2.59
C ALA A 70 -1.87 -16.90 -3.92
N TYR A 71 -1.11 -15.97 -4.46
CA TYR A 71 -0.37 -16.19 -5.69
C TYR A 71 0.81 -17.17 -5.49
N LYS A 72 1.54 -17.09 -4.37
CA LYS A 72 2.56 -18.08 -4.00
C LYS A 72 1.98 -19.49 -3.95
N LEU A 73 0.89 -19.67 -3.22
CA LEU A 73 0.21 -20.96 -3.10
C LEU A 73 -0.25 -21.51 -4.47
N TYR A 74 -0.74 -20.63 -5.35
CA TYR A 74 -1.10 -21.01 -6.71
C TYR A 74 0.11 -21.49 -7.53
N LEU A 75 1.23 -20.77 -7.45
CA LEU A 75 2.46 -21.14 -8.16
C LEU A 75 3.01 -22.47 -7.66
N GLU A 76 3.00 -22.72 -6.35
CA GLU A 76 3.40 -23.98 -5.72
C GLU A 76 2.50 -25.13 -6.21
N ASP A 77 1.17 -24.99 -6.15
CA ASP A 77 0.22 -26.00 -6.62
C ASP A 77 0.43 -26.38 -8.10
N LYS A 78 0.85 -25.43 -8.92
CA LYS A 78 1.10 -25.63 -10.35
C LYS A 78 2.55 -26.00 -10.69
N GLY A 79 3.47 -25.95 -9.73
CA GLY A 79 4.90 -26.20 -9.96
C GLY A 79 5.54 -25.18 -10.92
N LEU A 80 5.13 -23.90 -10.86
CA LEU A 80 5.53 -22.86 -11.82
C LEU A 80 6.69 -21.98 -11.35
N GLY A 81 7.29 -22.24 -10.18
CA GLY A 81 8.36 -21.40 -9.62
C GLY A 81 7.87 -19.93 -9.47
N ASP A 82 8.63 -18.95 -10.00
CA ASP A 82 8.27 -17.53 -9.95
C ASP A 82 7.19 -17.11 -10.98
N GLY A 83 6.66 -18.08 -11.69
CA GLY A 83 5.73 -17.88 -12.79
C GLY A 83 6.42 -17.57 -14.13
N GLU A 84 5.84 -18.08 -15.20
CA GLU A 84 6.35 -17.87 -16.56
C GLU A 84 6.35 -16.37 -16.92
N ALA A 85 7.45 -15.88 -17.50
CA ALA A 85 7.54 -14.52 -18.02
C ALA A 85 6.58 -14.35 -19.21
N LYS A 86 5.78 -13.28 -19.19
CA LYS A 86 4.77 -12.99 -20.23
C LYS A 86 4.63 -11.48 -20.43
N PRO A 87 4.14 -11.04 -21.59
CA PRO A 87 3.76 -9.65 -21.82
C PRO A 87 2.71 -9.17 -20.80
N PHE A 88 2.72 -7.88 -20.47
CA PHE A 88 1.72 -7.26 -19.62
C PHE A 88 1.16 -5.97 -20.24
N GLY A 89 -0.05 -6.07 -20.81
CA GLY A 89 -0.75 -4.94 -21.42
C GLY A 89 0.01 -4.35 -22.60
N ASP A 90 0.27 -3.04 -22.50
CA ASP A 90 0.96 -2.21 -23.49
C ASP A 90 2.42 -1.90 -23.13
N LEU A 91 2.95 -2.57 -22.10
CA LEU A 91 4.34 -2.43 -21.71
C LEU A 91 5.26 -3.28 -22.60
N ASP A 92 6.41 -2.72 -22.96
CA ASP A 92 7.44 -3.42 -23.70
C ASP A 92 8.13 -4.47 -22.83
N GLY A 93 8.34 -5.67 -23.37
CA GLY A 93 9.05 -6.75 -22.69
C GLY A 93 8.13 -7.81 -22.06
N GLU A 94 8.77 -8.74 -21.38
CA GLU A 94 8.12 -9.81 -20.64
C GLU A 94 8.41 -9.67 -19.15
N PHE A 95 7.42 -9.98 -18.32
CA PHE A 95 7.46 -9.80 -16.88
C PHE A 95 7.19 -11.12 -16.16
N THR A 96 7.92 -11.40 -15.10
CA THR A 96 7.68 -12.56 -14.23
C THR A 96 6.29 -12.51 -13.62
N GLY A 97 5.86 -13.58 -12.99
CA GLY A 97 4.57 -13.63 -12.33
C GLY A 97 4.39 -12.56 -11.27
N PHE A 98 5.38 -12.38 -10.39
CA PHE A 98 5.34 -11.34 -9.35
C PHE A 98 5.43 -9.92 -9.92
N GLN A 99 6.27 -9.69 -10.92
CA GLN A 99 6.27 -8.39 -11.61
C GLN A 99 4.88 -8.05 -12.16
N ARG A 100 4.20 -9.00 -12.80
CA ARG A 100 2.84 -8.78 -13.30
C ARG A 100 1.81 -8.54 -12.19
N LEU A 101 1.94 -9.18 -11.04
CA LEU A 101 1.09 -8.93 -9.88
C LEU A 101 1.19 -7.47 -9.44
N PHE A 102 2.40 -6.97 -9.22
CA PHE A 102 2.61 -5.58 -8.81
C PHE A 102 2.30 -4.56 -9.91
N LEU A 103 2.53 -4.90 -11.19
CA LEU A 103 2.09 -4.06 -12.31
C LEU A 103 0.57 -4.00 -12.41
N ALA A 104 -0.13 -5.10 -12.11
CA ALA A 104 -1.60 -5.11 -12.03
C ALA A 104 -2.09 -4.23 -10.86
N TRP A 105 -1.45 -4.32 -9.69
CA TRP A 105 -1.70 -3.42 -8.57
C TRP A 105 -1.54 -1.96 -8.96
N ALA A 106 -0.41 -1.59 -9.55
CA ALA A 106 -0.14 -0.23 -10.00
C ALA A 106 -1.18 0.26 -11.05
N ARG A 107 -1.64 -0.63 -11.92
CA ARG A 107 -2.63 -0.29 -12.94
C ARG A 107 -4.00 0.03 -12.37
N VAL A 108 -4.40 -0.59 -11.25
CA VAL A 108 -5.65 -0.27 -10.54
C VAL A 108 -5.62 1.19 -10.06
N TRP A 109 -4.47 1.67 -9.60
CA TRP A 109 -4.32 3.03 -9.04
C TRP A 109 -4.03 4.10 -10.09
N ARG A 110 -3.87 3.73 -11.36
CA ARG A 110 -3.65 4.71 -12.45
C ARG A 110 -4.83 5.67 -12.54
N SER A 111 -4.59 6.91 -12.18
CA SER A 111 -5.58 7.98 -12.26
C SER A 111 -4.94 9.30 -12.67
N LYS A 112 -5.77 10.21 -13.12
CA LYS A 112 -5.38 11.59 -13.40
C LYS A 112 -6.49 12.52 -12.90
N SER A 113 -6.16 13.41 -11.99
CA SER A 113 -7.10 14.39 -11.43
C SER A 113 -6.61 15.81 -11.66
N ARG A 114 -7.55 16.76 -11.62
CA ARG A 114 -7.21 18.17 -11.60
C ARG A 114 -6.67 18.57 -10.23
N PRO A 115 -5.72 19.52 -10.14
CA PRO A 115 -5.13 19.93 -8.86
C PRO A 115 -6.18 20.35 -7.81
N GLU A 116 -7.23 21.07 -8.21
CA GLU A 116 -8.29 21.53 -7.30
C GLU A 116 -9.05 20.33 -6.68
N MET A 117 -9.39 19.34 -7.49
CA MET A 117 -10.06 18.12 -7.03
C MET A 117 -9.11 17.31 -6.12
N ALA A 118 -7.83 17.16 -6.49
CA ALA A 118 -6.85 16.47 -5.66
C ALA A 118 -6.70 17.15 -4.29
N ALA A 119 -6.63 18.47 -4.23
CA ALA A 119 -6.57 19.22 -2.99
C ALA A 119 -7.85 19.08 -2.13
N GLN A 120 -9.01 19.06 -2.76
CA GLN A 120 -10.28 18.84 -2.06
C GLN A 120 -10.34 17.42 -1.46
N LEU A 121 -10.02 16.40 -2.25
CA LEU A 121 -10.02 15.01 -1.78
C LEU A 121 -9.01 14.79 -0.66
N LEU A 122 -7.82 15.38 -0.77
CA LEU A 122 -6.78 15.30 0.29
C LEU A 122 -7.30 15.79 1.66
N ALA A 123 -8.26 16.71 1.67
CA ALA A 123 -8.82 17.27 2.89
C ALA A 123 -10.01 16.49 3.47
N ILE A 124 -10.78 15.79 2.63
CA ILE A 124 -12.08 15.21 3.05
C ILE A 124 -12.24 13.71 2.81
N ASP A 125 -11.40 13.11 1.96
CA ASP A 125 -11.49 11.68 1.61
C ASP A 125 -10.68 10.86 2.62
N PRO A 126 -11.25 9.81 3.25
CA PRO A 126 -10.51 8.91 4.12
C PRO A 126 -9.50 8.02 3.38
N HIS A 127 -9.50 8.05 2.04
CA HIS A 127 -8.53 7.34 1.23
C HIS A 127 -7.29 8.21 0.96
N SER A 128 -6.13 7.61 1.06
CA SER A 128 -4.89 8.23 0.58
C SER A 128 -4.92 8.44 -0.94
N PRO A 129 -4.24 9.46 -1.49
CA PRO A 129 -4.07 9.60 -2.93
C PRO A 129 -3.55 8.33 -3.59
N ASN A 130 -4.07 8.01 -4.79
CA ASN A 130 -3.75 6.78 -5.52
C ASN A 130 -2.24 6.54 -5.71
N GLU A 131 -1.46 7.60 -5.88
CA GLU A 131 0.01 7.54 -5.95
C GLU A 131 0.60 6.85 -4.71
N PHE A 132 0.11 7.16 -3.53
CA PHE A 132 0.61 6.58 -2.27
C PHE A 132 0.00 5.22 -1.97
N ARG A 133 -1.28 4.99 -2.32
CA ARG A 133 -1.90 3.67 -2.26
C ARG A 133 -1.15 2.66 -3.13
N CYS A 134 -0.59 3.10 -4.26
CA CYS A 134 0.29 2.28 -5.09
C CYS A 134 1.66 2.08 -4.44
N ASN A 135 2.41 3.17 -4.23
CA ASN A 135 3.84 3.12 -3.99
C ASN A 135 4.19 2.76 -2.54
N VAL A 136 3.52 3.38 -1.56
CA VAL A 136 3.82 3.13 -0.13
C VAL A 136 3.39 1.72 0.25
N ILE A 137 2.23 1.26 -0.23
CA ILE A 137 1.75 -0.09 0.06
C ILE A 137 2.68 -1.15 -0.54
N ALA A 138 3.05 -1.03 -1.82
CA ALA A 138 4.00 -1.96 -2.45
C ALA A 138 5.37 -1.96 -1.73
N GLY A 139 5.83 -0.78 -1.27
CA GLY A 139 7.08 -0.63 -0.52
C GLY A 139 7.11 -1.35 0.84
N ASN A 140 5.98 -1.82 1.37
CA ASN A 140 5.93 -2.65 2.57
C ASN A 140 6.01 -4.15 2.29
N VAL A 141 5.99 -4.58 1.02
CA VAL A 141 5.92 -6.00 0.62
C VAL A 141 7.28 -6.47 0.14
N GLU A 142 7.85 -7.51 0.78
CA GLU A 142 9.19 -8.02 0.47
C GLU A 142 9.32 -8.49 -0.98
N GLU A 143 8.33 -9.20 -1.50
CA GLU A 143 8.30 -9.72 -2.87
C GLU A 143 8.35 -8.63 -3.94
N PHE A 144 7.98 -7.38 -3.58
CA PHE A 144 8.15 -6.23 -4.47
C PHE A 144 9.62 -5.91 -4.70
N TYR A 145 10.44 -5.98 -3.65
CA TYR A 145 11.88 -5.75 -3.73
C TYR A 145 12.56 -6.82 -4.56
N GLU A 146 12.21 -8.08 -4.33
CA GLU A 146 12.74 -9.24 -5.08
C GLU A 146 12.35 -9.17 -6.56
N ALA A 147 11.08 -8.81 -6.85
CA ALA A 147 10.58 -8.78 -8.22
C ALA A 147 11.21 -7.69 -9.11
N PHE A 148 11.62 -6.57 -8.53
CA PHE A 148 12.12 -5.40 -9.27
C PHE A 148 13.54 -4.99 -8.92
N ASP A 149 14.28 -5.80 -8.15
CA ASP A 149 15.64 -5.49 -7.69
C ASP A 149 15.72 -4.08 -7.06
N VAL A 150 14.75 -3.75 -6.18
CA VAL A 150 14.64 -2.41 -5.61
C VAL A 150 15.77 -2.15 -4.61
N GLU A 151 16.66 -1.25 -4.96
CA GLU A 151 17.83 -0.90 -4.15
C GLU A 151 17.55 0.22 -3.14
N LYS A 152 18.36 0.24 -2.08
CA LYS A 152 18.36 1.33 -1.09
C LYS A 152 18.62 2.68 -1.78
N GLY A 153 17.72 3.64 -1.51
CA GLY A 153 17.77 4.98 -2.13
C GLY A 153 16.79 5.16 -3.29
N SER A 154 16.12 4.09 -3.73
CA SER A 154 14.97 4.21 -4.61
C SER A 154 13.84 4.99 -3.90
N PRO A 155 13.05 5.82 -4.63
CA PRO A 155 11.92 6.57 -4.05
C PRO A 155 10.86 5.73 -3.37
N VAL A 156 10.75 4.44 -3.73
CA VAL A 156 9.79 3.49 -3.14
C VAL A 156 10.41 2.59 -2.06
N TRP A 157 11.70 2.81 -1.74
CA TRP A 157 12.42 1.98 -0.79
C TRP A 157 12.06 2.35 0.65
N ILE A 158 11.60 1.36 1.42
CA ILE A 158 11.38 1.45 2.87
C ILE A 158 12.37 0.51 3.55
N ALA A 159 13.04 0.98 4.61
CA ALA A 159 13.98 0.15 5.36
C ALA A 159 13.27 -1.09 5.93
N PRO A 160 13.89 -2.29 5.92
CA PRO A 160 13.24 -3.52 6.39
C PRO A 160 12.62 -3.40 7.78
N GLU A 161 13.29 -2.71 8.71
CA GLU A 161 12.83 -2.45 10.07
C GLU A 161 11.61 -1.52 10.15
N ASP A 162 11.36 -0.74 9.11
CA ASP A 162 10.24 0.21 9.02
C ASP A 162 9.06 -0.34 8.21
N ARG A 163 9.23 -1.50 7.55
CA ARG A 163 8.15 -2.16 6.82
C ARG A 163 7.09 -2.68 7.79
N VAL A 164 5.84 -2.57 7.39
CA VAL A 164 4.69 -2.97 8.20
C VAL A 164 4.01 -4.19 7.58
N THR A 165 3.80 -5.21 8.40
CA THR A 165 2.94 -6.36 8.10
C THR A 165 1.92 -6.45 9.22
N ILE A 166 0.63 -6.39 8.88
CA ILE A 166 -0.45 -6.37 9.87
C ILE A 166 -1.07 -7.75 10.07
N TRP A 167 -1.06 -8.60 9.03
CA TRP A 167 -1.61 -9.97 9.02
C TRP A 167 -0.55 -11.01 8.69
#